data_28d28c1390e489c57ea9b74c3acf1160
#
_entry.id   28d28c1390e489c57ea9b74c3acf1160
#
_cell.length_a   1.000
_cell.length_b   1.000
_cell.length_c   1.000
_cell.angle_alpha   90.00
_cell.angle_beta   90.00
_cell.angle_gamma   90.00
#
_symmetry.space_group_name_H-M   'P 1'
#
loop_
_entity.id
_entity.type
_entity.pdbx_description
1 polymer ?
#
loop_
_entity_poly.entity_id
_entity_poly.type
_entity_poly.pdbx_seq_one_letter_code
_entity_poly.pdbx_strand_id
1 'polypeptide(L)'
;MDYGYCRCSTNESRQDIDRQIRELEAKGIARDKIYVEYASGTKTDRVELNKLLAIINKRDSITSTEISRITRSTKQLCEILEFAKCNKIKLVLGTFVVDCSKELDPMTERNAENDAEYLLNWKKI
;
A
#
# COMPACT_ATOMS: atom_id res chain seq x y z
N MET A 1 -0.25 -5.40 -13.47
CA MET A 1 1.01 -5.85 -12.83
C MET A 1 0.90 -5.65 -11.33
N ASP A 2 1.42 -6.59 -10.56
CA ASP A 2 1.33 -6.55 -9.11
C ASP A 2 2.70 -6.18 -8.52
N TYR A 3 2.70 -5.12 -7.73
CA TYR A 3 3.89 -4.64 -7.03
C TYR A 3 3.75 -4.87 -5.54
N GLY A 4 4.89 -5.04 -4.86
CA GLY A 4 4.93 -5.17 -3.41
C GLY A 4 5.69 -4.02 -2.79
N TYR A 5 5.33 -3.68 -1.56
CA TYR A 5 6.03 -2.67 -0.78
C TYR A 5 6.29 -3.18 0.63
N CYS A 6 7.56 -3.16 1.01
CA CYS A 6 8.01 -3.55 2.34
C CYS A 6 8.68 -2.35 3.01
N ARG A 7 8.46 -2.19 4.30
CA ARG A 7 9.10 -1.14 5.07
C ARG A 7 9.46 -1.63 6.47
N CYS A 8 10.67 -1.28 6.91
CA CYS A 8 11.02 -1.42 8.31
C CYS A 8 11.86 -0.22 8.74
N SER A 9 11.99 -0.02 10.06
CA SER A 9 12.89 0.98 10.59
C SER A 9 14.34 0.48 10.48
N THR A 10 15.31 1.39 10.54
CA THR A 10 16.73 1.03 10.52
C THR A 10 17.15 0.20 11.74
N ASN A 11 16.33 0.22 12.80
CA ASN A 11 16.58 -0.54 14.02
C ASN A 11 15.94 -1.94 14.01
N GLU A 12 15.10 -2.23 13.03
CA GLU A 12 14.50 -3.56 12.91
C GLU A 12 15.48 -4.51 12.24
N SER A 13 15.33 -5.80 12.55
CA SER A 13 16.22 -6.81 12.00
C SER A 13 15.94 -7.06 10.52
N ARG A 14 16.98 -7.48 9.82
CA ARG A 14 16.88 -7.93 8.43
C ARG A 14 15.87 -9.06 8.26
N GLN A 15 15.66 -9.85 9.33
CA GLN A 15 14.70 -10.95 9.32
C GLN A 15 13.27 -10.46 9.09
N ASP A 16 12.91 -9.27 9.58
CA ASP A 16 11.57 -8.74 9.37
C ASP A 16 11.32 -8.38 7.91
N ILE A 17 12.31 -7.82 7.23
CA ILE A 17 12.21 -7.54 5.79
C ILE A 17 12.11 -8.85 5.00
N ASP A 18 12.92 -9.85 5.34
CA ASP A 18 12.88 -11.14 4.66
C ASP A 18 11.50 -11.81 4.84
N ARG A 19 10.91 -11.67 6.03
CA ARG A 19 9.55 -12.18 6.29
C ARG A 19 8.53 -11.49 5.39
N GLN A 20 8.58 -10.17 5.30
CA GLN A 20 7.66 -9.40 4.45
C GLN A 20 7.79 -9.81 2.99
N ILE A 21 9.02 -9.94 2.51
CA ILE A 21 9.29 -10.36 1.13
C ILE A 21 8.69 -11.75 0.86
N ARG A 22 8.91 -12.71 1.77
CA ARG A 22 8.37 -14.06 1.62
C ARG A 22 6.85 -14.07 1.59
N GLU A 23 6.21 -13.25 2.44
CA GLU A 23 4.75 -13.16 2.45
C GLU A 23 4.22 -12.60 1.13
N LEU A 24 4.89 -11.59 0.56
CA LEU A 24 4.50 -11.01 -0.72
C LEU A 24 4.73 -11.98 -1.87
N GLU A 25 5.84 -12.71 -1.86
CA GLU A 25 6.11 -13.74 -2.88
C GLU A 25 5.07 -14.86 -2.82
N ALA A 26 4.64 -15.23 -1.62
CA ALA A 26 3.58 -16.22 -1.44
C ALA A 26 2.25 -15.77 -2.01
N LYS A 27 2.04 -14.47 -2.14
CA LYS A 27 0.84 -13.90 -2.78
C LYS A 27 0.99 -13.75 -4.30
N GLY A 28 2.11 -14.22 -4.85
CA GLY A 28 2.34 -14.22 -6.29
C GLY A 28 3.08 -13.00 -6.83
N ILE A 29 3.66 -12.18 -5.95
CA ILE A 29 4.39 -10.98 -6.38
C ILE A 29 5.84 -11.36 -6.66
N ALA A 30 6.33 -11.03 -7.86
CA ALA A 30 7.71 -11.32 -8.25
C ALA A 30 8.69 -10.49 -7.43
N ARG A 31 9.83 -11.08 -7.07
CA ARG A 31 10.83 -10.42 -6.22
C ARG A 31 11.33 -9.10 -6.80
N ASP A 32 11.48 -9.01 -8.12
CA ASP A 32 11.94 -7.78 -8.79
C ASP A 32 10.88 -6.68 -8.82
N LYS A 33 9.66 -6.99 -8.42
CA LYS A 33 8.54 -6.04 -8.29
C LYS A 33 8.31 -5.61 -6.85
N ILE A 34 9.12 -6.08 -5.90
CA ILE A 34 9.00 -5.73 -4.49
C ILE A 34 9.96 -4.59 -4.17
N TYR A 35 9.41 -3.49 -3.67
CA TYR A 35 10.17 -2.30 -3.27
C TYR A 35 10.39 -2.34 -1.77
N VAL A 36 11.64 -2.21 -1.35
CA VAL A 36 12.02 -2.30 0.08
C VAL A 36 12.50 -0.94 0.56
N GLU A 37 11.89 -0.45 1.62
CA GLU A 37 12.20 0.84 2.23
C GLU A 37 12.74 0.65 3.64
N TYR A 38 13.85 1.31 3.92
CA TYR A 38 14.38 1.44 5.27
C TYR A 38 14.20 2.89 5.70
N ALA A 39 13.34 3.13 6.67
CA ALA A 39 13.02 4.48 7.11
C ALA A 39 13.11 4.59 8.63
N SER A 40 13.89 5.55 9.13
CA SER A 40 13.91 5.88 10.55
C SER A 40 12.56 6.52 10.93
N GLY A 41 12.20 6.41 12.22
CA GLY A 41 10.89 6.87 12.69
C GLY A 41 10.62 8.35 12.51
N THR A 42 11.66 9.16 12.34
CA THR A 42 11.54 10.62 12.21
C THR A 42 11.62 11.12 10.77
N LYS A 43 12.02 10.27 9.83
CA LYS A 43 12.12 10.66 8.42
C LYS A 43 10.85 10.33 7.68
N THR A 44 10.34 11.31 6.95
CA THR A 44 9.15 11.17 6.12
C THR A 44 9.48 10.80 4.67
N ASP A 45 10.76 10.79 4.33
CA ASP A 45 11.21 10.46 2.98
C ASP A 45 10.92 9.00 2.65
N ARG A 46 10.19 8.79 1.57
CA ARG A 46 9.78 7.47 1.11
C ARG A 46 10.25 7.28 -0.33
N VAL A 47 11.56 7.23 -0.48
CA VAL A 47 12.20 7.18 -1.81
C VAL A 47 11.69 5.99 -2.62
N GLU A 48 11.64 4.81 -2.00
CA GLU A 48 11.21 3.60 -2.71
C GLU A 48 9.72 3.63 -3.04
N LEU A 49 8.88 4.10 -2.12
CA LEU A 49 7.46 4.26 -2.39
C LEU A 49 7.24 5.28 -3.51
N ASN A 50 7.95 6.40 -3.48
CA ASN A 50 7.83 7.42 -4.54
C ASN A 50 8.25 6.89 -5.90
N LYS A 51 9.29 6.06 -5.95
CA LYS A 51 9.70 5.39 -7.20
C LYS A 51 8.59 4.50 -7.73
N LEU A 52 7.96 3.71 -6.84
CA LEU A 52 6.86 2.85 -7.22
C LEU A 52 5.67 3.64 -7.74
N LEU A 53 5.27 4.69 -7.03
CA LEU A 53 4.14 5.53 -7.44
C LEU A 53 4.39 6.23 -8.77
N ALA A 54 5.66 6.49 -9.11
CA ALA A 54 6.02 7.15 -10.37
C ALA A 54 5.90 6.22 -11.59
N ILE A 55 6.02 4.91 -11.41
CA ILE A 55 6.00 3.95 -12.52
C ILE A 55 4.68 3.18 -12.64
N ILE A 56 3.83 3.25 -11.61
CA ILE A 56 2.61 2.44 -11.58
C ILE A 56 1.61 2.93 -12.62
N ASN A 57 0.92 1.99 -13.26
CA ASN A 57 -0.05 2.26 -14.29
C ASN A 57 -1.45 1.86 -13.84
N LYS A 58 -2.45 2.33 -14.58
CA LYS A 58 -3.84 1.94 -14.40
C LYS A 58 -3.98 0.41 -14.38
N ARG A 59 -4.74 -0.11 -13.42
CA ARG A 59 -4.99 -1.53 -13.19
C ARG A 59 -3.85 -2.30 -12.55
N ASP A 60 -2.77 -1.63 -12.21
CA ASP A 60 -1.73 -2.24 -11.39
C ASP A 60 -2.18 -2.35 -9.94
N SER A 61 -1.45 -3.09 -9.13
CA SER A 61 -1.73 -3.20 -7.70
C SER A 61 -0.50 -2.96 -6.85
N ILE A 62 -0.72 -2.48 -5.64
CA ILE A 62 0.32 -2.39 -4.61
C ILE A 62 -0.13 -3.25 -3.43
N THR A 63 0.72 -4.19 -3.02
CA THR A 63 0.45 -5.07 -1.89
C THR A 63 1.47 -4.83 -0.78
N SER A 64 0.97 -4.70 0.44
CA SER A 64 1.79 -4.62 1.65
C SER A 64 1.28 -5.63 2.65
N THR A 65 2.15 -6.15 3.52
CA THR A 65 1.75 -7.14 4.51
C THR A 65 0.83 -6.55 5.58
N GLU A 66 0.96 -5.26 5.85
CA GLU A 66 0.17 -4.55 6.86
C GLU A 66 -0.03 -3.10 6.42
N ILE A 67 -1.14 -2.50 6.87
CA ILE A 67 -1.41 -1.07 6.61
C ILE A 67 -0.25 -0.20 7.11
N SER A 68 0.28 -0.52 8.28
CA SER A 68 1.35 0.24 8.92
C SER A 68 2.65 0.28 8.12
N ARG A 69 2.82 -0.63 7.17
CA ARG A 69 4.03 -0.63 6.33
C ARG A 69 3.95 0.43 5.22
N ILE A 70 2.75 0.76 4.77
CA ILE A 70 2.59 1.75 3.69
C ILE A 70 2.18 3.13 4.22
N THR A 71 1.49 3.18 5.36
CA THR A 71 1.09 4.46 5.97
C THR A 71 1.40 4.48 7.46
N ARG A 72 1.68 5.66 8.00
CA ARG A 72 1.90 5.88 9.44
C ARG A 72 0.86 6.79 10.06
N SER A 73 0.09 7.50 9.26
CA SER A 73 -0.87 8.46 9.74
C SER A 73 -2.14 8.42 8.90
N THR A 74 -3.20 8.99 9.45
CA THR A 74 -4.46 9.15 8.72
C THR A 74 -4.26 9.97 7.45
N LYS A 75 -3.43 11.01 7.53
CA LYS A 75 -3.11 11.85 6.37
C LYS A 75 -2.46 11.05 5.25
N GLN A 76 -1.46 10.23 5.58
CA GLN A 76 -0.79 9.40 4.59
C GLN A 76 -1.75 8.38 3.97
N LEU A 77 -2.63 7.81 4.80
CA LEU A 77 -3.64 6.87 4.31
C LEU A 77 -4.59 7.56 3.32
N CYS A 78 -5.04 8.78 3.63
CA CYS A 78 -5.86 9.57 2.71
C CYS A 78 -5.14 9.80 1.39
N GLU A 79 -3.88 10.17 1.45
CA GLU A 79 -3.08 10.47 0.26
C GLU A 79 -2.93 9.25 -0.65
N ILE A 80 -2.64 8.07 -0.07
CA ILE A 80 -2.48 6.86 -0.88
C ILE A 80 -3.83 6.38 -1.45
N LEU A 81 -4.92 6.53 -0.71
CA LEU A 81 -6.25 6.17 -1.21
C LEU A 81 -6.69 7.11 -2.34
N GLU A 82 -6.42 8.39 -2.22
CA GLU A 82 -6.67 9.37 -3.29
C GLU A 82 -5.86 9.02 -4.54
N PHE A 83 -4.58 8.70 -4.36
CA PHE A 83 -3.73 8.29 -5.46
C PHE A 83 -4.28 7.04 -6.16
N ALA A 84 -4.70 6.05 -5.38
CA ALA A 84 -5.24 4.81 -5.91
C ALA A 84 -6.51 5.06 -6.72
N LYS A 85 -7.38 5.92 -6.22
CA LYS A 85 -8.63 6.29 -6.87
C LYS A 85 -8.37 7.04 -8.19
N CYS A 86 -7.47 8.02 -8.16
CA CYS A 86 -7.14 8.83 -9.33
C CYS A 86 -6.45 8.01 -10.43
N ASN A 87 -5.61 7.07 -10.05
CA ASN A 87 -4.82 6.26 -10.98
C ASN A 87 -5.45 4.90 -11.27
N LYS A 88 -6.58 4.60 -10.67
CA LYS A 88 -7.34 3.35 -10.86
C LYS A 88 -6.49 2.11 -10.58
N ILE A 89 -5.82 2.10 -9.44
CA ILE A 89 -5.03 0.96 -8.99
C ILE A 89 -5.70 0.25 -7.82
N LYS A 90 -5.25 -0.96 -7.55
CA LYS A 90 -5.73 -1.78 -6.43
C LYS A 90 -4.73 -1.72 -5.29
N LEU A 91 -5.23 -1.57 -4.06
CA LEU A 91 -4.41 -1.63 -2.85
C LEU A 91 -4.77 -2.88 -2.05
N VAL A 92 -3.76 -3.67 -1.67
CA VAL A 92 -3.93 -4.81 -0.78
C VAL A 92 -3.05 -4.55 0.44
N LEU A 93 -3.68 -4.19 1.55
CA LEU A 93 -3.01 -3.75 2.77
C LEU A 93 -3.31 -4.76 3.89
N GLY A 94 -2.51 -5.83 3.95
CA GLY A 94 -2.79 -6.94 4.84
C GLY A 94 -4.04 -7.69 4.38
N THR A 95 -5.05 -7.75 5.23
CA THR A 95 -6.33 -8.37 4.89
C THR A 95 -7.31 -7.38 4.24
N PHE A 96 -6.93 -6.12 4.16
CA PHE A 96 -7.79 -5.07 3.63
C PHE A 96 -7.49 -4.82 2.17
N VAL A 97 -8.55 -4.89 1.33
CA VAL A 97 -8.41 -4.71 -0.12
C VAL A 97 -9.30 -3.55 -0.58
N VAL A 98 -8.69 -2.58 -1.25
CA VAL A 98 -9.40 -1.48 -1.90
C VAL A 98 -9.09 -1.56 -3.40
N ASP A 99 -10.08 -1.93 -4.18
CA ASP A 99 -9.92 -2.12 -5.62
C ASP A 99 -10.52 -0.93 -6.39
N CYS A 100 -9.67 0.00 -6.77
CA CYS A 100 -10.05 1.14 -7.61
C CYS A 100 -9.73 0.89 -9.09
N SER A 101 -9.28 -0.30 -9.44
CA SER A 101 -8.86 -0.65 -10.79
C SER A 101 -10.01 -0.89 -11.75
N LYS A 102 -11.19 -1.20 -11.22
CA LYS A 102 -12.38 -1.49 -12.02
C LYS A 102 -13.16 -0.23 -12.29
N GLU A 103 -13.77 -0.14 -13.47
CA GLU A 103 -14.77 0.88 -13.71
C GLU A 103 -16.00 0.50 -12.90
N LEU A 104 -16.24 1.26 -11.84
CA LEU A 104 -17.32 1.00 -10.92
C LEU A 104 -18.53 1.82 -11.33
N ASP A 105 -19.73 1.23 -11.20
CA ASP A 105 -20.92 2.03 -11.26
C ASP A 105 -20.99 2.94 -10.03
N PRO A 106 -21.90 3.95 -10.01
CA PRO A 106 -21.93 4.88 -8.89
C PRO A 106 -22.14 4.23 -7.53
N MET A 107 -22.82 3.11 -7.45
CA MET A 107 -23.02 2.39 -6.19
C MET A 107 -21.73 1.71 -5.72
N THR A 108 -20.97 1.16 -6.64
CA THR A 108 -19.70 0.51 -6.32
C THR A 108 -18.65 1.54 -5.89
N GLU A 109 -18.64 2.72 -6.53
CA GLU A 109 -17.81 3.83 -6.10
C GLU A 109 -18.14 4.26 -4.68
N ARG A 110 -19.42 4.31 -4.30
CA ARG A 110 -19.84 4.62 -2.94
C ARG A 110 -19.30 3.60 -1.95
N ASN A 111 -19.33 2.32 -2.30
CA ASN A 111 -18.81 1.27 -1.43
C ASN A 111 -17.31 1.43 -1.23
N ALA A 112 -16.56 1.78 -2.26
CA ALA A 112 -15.13 2.04 -2.13
C ALA A 112 -14.86 3.24 -1.21
N GLU A 113 -15.64 4.31 -1.32
CA GLU A 113 -15.55 5.48 -0.46
C GLU A 113 -15.88 5.12 0.99
N ASN A 114 -16.91 4.31 1.22
CA ASN A 114 -17.27 3.84 2.55
C ASN A 114 -16.16 3.00 3.17
N ASP A 115 -15.51 2.15 2.39
CA ASP A 115 -14.39 1.35 2.85
C ASP A 115 -13.21 2.24 3.25
N ALA A 116 -12.95 3.29 2.48
CA ALA A 116 -11.91 4.26 2.79
C ALA A 116 -12.23 5.01 4.09
N GLU A 117 -13.47 5.45 4.27
CA GLU A 117 -13.92 6.10 5.51
C GLU A 117 -13.80 5.17 6.70
N TYR A 118 -14.15 3.90 6.54
CA TYR A 118 -14.01 2.90 7.59
C TYR A 118 -12.56 2.77 8.04
N LEU A 119 -11.62 2.69 7.11
CA LEU A 119 -10.19 2.63 7.39
C LEU A 119 -9.72 3.87 8.15
N LEU A 120 -10.15 5.04 7.72
CA LEU A 120 -9.79 6.30 8.36
C LEU A 120 -10.31 6.35 9.79
N ASN A 121 -11.55 5.94 10.01
CA ASN A 121 -12.16 5.91 11.34
C ASN A 121 -11.45 4.90 12.24
N TRP A 122 -11.07 3.76 11.72
CA TRP A 122 -10.33 2.76 12.48
C TRP A 122 -8.99 3.30 12.97
N LYS A 123 -8.30 4.11 12.18
CA LYS A 123 -7.02 4.71 12.55
C LYS A 123 -7.15 5.84 13.57
N LYS A 124 -8.33 6.41 13.72
CA LYS A 124 -8.58 7.48 14.68
C LYS A 124 -8.87 6.97 16.09
N ILE A 125 -9.14 5.70 16.24
CA ILE A 125 -9.46 5.07 17.53
C ILE A 125 -8.17 4.70 18.32
#